data_1446ee8d1ef9b585467d826da0fc2521
#
_entry.id   1446ee8d1ef9b585467d826da0fc2521
#
_cell.length_a   1.000
_cell.length_b   1.000
_cell.length_c   1.000
_cell.angle_alpha   90.00
_cell.angle_beta   90.00
_cell.angle_gamma   90.00
#
_symmetry.space_group_name_H-M   'P 1'
#
loop_
_entity.id
_entity.type
_entity.pdbx_description
1 polymer ?
#
loop_
_entity_poly.entity_id
_entity_poly.type
_entity_poly.pdbx_seq_one_letter_code
_entity_poly.pdbx_strand_id
1 'polypeptide(L)'
;MKRGEVWWASLPAPTGSGPGFRRPVLVTQSDPFNQSRIATVVAAVITSNLALADSPGNVRLGRSESGLAKPSVVNVSQIVTLDRQLLTQRVRALPGTTMRNVDDGLRLVLGL
;
A
#
# COMPACT_ATOMS: atom_id res chain seq x y z
N MET A 1 -0.55 13.44 3.63
CA MET A 1 -0.70 12.22 2.80
C MET A 1 -2.12 12.12 2.29
N LYS A 2 -2.29 11.49 1.14
CA LYS A 2 -3.59 11.30 0.49
C LYS A 2 -3.78 9.85 0.08
N ARG A 3 -5.04 9.41 0.01
CA ARG A 3 -5.37 8.08 -0.49
C ARG A 3 -4.84 7.87 -1.89
N GLY A 4 -4.23 6.72 -2.15
CA GLY A 4 -3.63 6.39 -3.44
C GLY A 4 -2.16 6.77 -3.58
N GLU A 5 -1.58 7.39 -2.56
CA GLU A 5 -0.15 7.70 -2.59
C GLU A 5 0.70 6.52 -2.14
N VAL A 6 1.81 6.33 -2.84
CA VAL A 6 2.86 5.38 -2.45
C VAL A 6 3.84 6.12 -1.54
N TRP A 7 4.13 5.52 -0.39
CA TRP A 7 5.05 6.04 0.61
C TRP A 7 6.02 4.96 1.05
N TRP A 8 7.26 5.34 1.32
CA TRP A 8 8.15 4.49 2.10
C TRP A 8 7.75 4.55 3.57
N ALA A 9 7.66 3.38 4.18
CA ALA A 9 7.31 3.25 5.60
C ALA A 9 8.37 2.45 6.34
N SER A 10 8.61 2.85 7.60
CA SER A 10 9.46 2.11 8.52
C SER A 10 8.56 1.17 9.32
N LEU A 11 8.59 -0.12 8.99
CA LEU A 11 7.77 -1.12 9.66
C LEU A 11 8.54 -1.75 10.82
N PRO A 12 7.83 -2.27 11.85
CA PRO A 12 8.50 -3.01 12.91
C PRO A 12 9.17 -4.27 12.35
N ALA A 13 10.10 -4.86 13.14
CA ALA A 13 10.75 -6.10 12.76
C ALA A 13 9.70 -7.17 12.44
N PRO A 14 9.91 -7.98 11.36
CA PRO A 14 8.93 -8.98 10.97
C PRO A 14 8.79 -10.07 12.03
N THR A 15 7.54 -10.54 12.19
CA THR A 15 7.22 -11.73 12.99
C THR A 15 6.49 -12.71 12.10
N GLY A 16 6.95 -13.96 12.09
CA GLY A 16 6.39 -14.97 11.20
C GLY A 16 6.55 -14.56 9.74
N SER A 17 5.47 -14.64 8.97
CA SER A 17 5.43 -14.26 7.55
C SER A 17 5.00 -12.81 7.31
N GLY A 18 4.86 -12.00 8.37
CA GLY A 18 4.48 -10.60 8.24
C GLY A 18 5.57 -9.72 7.62
N PRO A 19 5.19 -8.58 7.03
CA PRO A 19 6.15 -7.62 6.51
C PRO A 19 6.91 -6.93 7.64
N GLY A 20 8.12 -6.44 7.35
CA GLY A 20 8.92 -5.70 8.31
C GLY A 20 9.94 -4.79 7.64
N PHE A 21 10.66 -4.02 8.47
CA PHE A 21 11.68 -3.08 8.04
C PHE A 21 11.14 -1.98 7.12
N ARG A 22 12.00 -1.38 6.30
CA ARG A 22 11.59 -0.33 5.36
C ARG A 22 10.92 -0.95 4.14
N ARG A 23 9.66 -0.58 3.90
CA ARG A 23 8.85 -1.12 2.79
C ARG A 23 8.03 -0.01 2.15
N PRO A 24 7.76 -0.07 0.85
CA PRO A 24 6.76 0.79 0.25
C PRO A 24 5.36 0.32 0.63
N VAL A 25 4.49 1.26 0.88
CA VAL A 25 3.07 1.00 1.18
C VAL A 25 2.20 1.93 0.35
N LEU A 26 0.97 1.52 0.13
CA LEU A 26 -0.05 2.31 -0.55
C LEU A 26 -1.06 2.80 0.48
N VAL A 27 -1.25 4.10 0.58
CA VAL A 27 -2.27 4.66 1.48
C VAL A 27 -3.66 4.29 0.95
N THR A 28 -4.38 3.50 1.72
CA THR A 28 -5.75 3.08 1.39
C THR A 28 -6.80 3.79 2.24
N GLN A 29 -6.39 4.43 3.33
CA GLN A 29 -7.28 5.16 4.21
C GLN A 29 -7.91 6.35 3.50
N SER A 30 -9.22 6.55 3.71
CA SER A 30 -9.96 7.64 3.06
C SER A 30 -9.44 9.02 3.48
N ASP A 31 -9.55 9.99 2.56
CA ASP A 31 -9.01 11.33 2.78
C ASP A 31 -9.64 12.08 3.95
N PRO A 32 -10.95 11.99 4.26
CA PRO A 32 -11.47 12.59 5.49
C PRO A 32 -10.75 12.13 6.75
N PHE A 33 -10.36 10.84 6.81
CA PHE A 33 -9.55 10.33 7.92
C PHE A 33 -8.12 10.85 7.85
N ASN A 34 -7.54 10.91 6.65
CA ASN A 34 -6.19 11.44 6.45
C ASN A 34 -6.07 12.91 6.87
N GLN A 35 -7.14 13.68 6.69
CA GLN A 35 -7.21 15.09 7.06
C GLN A 35 -7.56 15.30 8.53
N SER A 36 -8.02 14.27 9.23
CA SER A 36 -8.37 14.35 10.64
C SER A 36 -7.13 14.29 11.52
N ARG A 37 -7.33 14.31 12.84
CA ARG A 37 -6.25 14.23 13.83
C ARG A 37 -5.91 12.79 14.21
N ILE A 38 -6.48 11.78 13.52
CA ILE A 38 -6.15 10.39 13.82
C ILE A 38 -4.64 10.16 13.66
N ALA A 39 -4.03 9.49 14.62
CA ALA A 39 -2.58 9.30 14.64
C ALA A 39 -2.10 8.18 13.71
N THR A 40 -3.02 7.38 13.18
CA THR A 40 -2.72 6.18 12.40
C THR A 40 -3.19 6.32 10.96
N VAL A 41 -2.64 5.45 10.10
CA VAL A 41 -3.03 5.33 8.69
C VAL A 41 -3.15 3.86 8.32
N VAL A 42 -4.21 3.53 7.58
CA VAL A 42 -4.39 2.20 7.00
C VAL A 42 -3.77 2.18 5.62
N ALA A 43 -2.93 1.19 5.37
CA ALA A 43 -2.20 1.06 4.11
C ALA A 43 -2.11 -0.40 3.69
N ALA A 44 -1.90 -0.63 2.39
CA ALA A 44 -1.60 -1.96 1.84
C ALA A 44 -0.10 -2.04 1.56
N VAL A 45 0.51 -3.16 1.90
CA VAL A 45 1.95 -3.37 1.69
C VAL A 45 2.22 -3.60 0.20
N ILE A 46 3.28 -2.98 -0.30
CA ILE A 46 3.79 -3.19 -1.66
C ILE A 46 5.02 -4.08 -1.58
N THR A 47 5.09 -5.09 -2.43
CA THR A 47 6.21 -6.04 -2.49
C THR A 47 6.84 -6.07 -3.87
N SER A 48 8.13 -6.35 -3.95
CA SER A 48 8.82 -6.62 -5.22
C SER A 48 8.75 -8.08 -5.64
N ASN A 49 8.11 -8.94 -4.86
CA ASN A 49 7.88 -10.34 -5.23
C ASN A 49 6.75 -10.43 -6.26
N LEU A 50 7.12 -10.48 -7.54
CA LEU A 50 6.16 -10.46 -8.64
C LEU A 50 5.29 -11.73 -8.71
N ALA A 51 5.69 -12.83 -8.08
CA ALA A 51 4.87 -14.03 -8.00
C ALA A 51 3.54 -13.76 -7.29
N LEU A 52 3.48 -12.79 -6.40
CA LEU A 52 2.25 -12.42 -5.69
C LEU A 52 1.23 -11.69 -6.58
N ALA A 53 1.62 -11.28 -7.80
CA ALA A 53 0.65 -10.67 -8.73
C ALA A 53 -0.49 -11.62 -9.11
N ASP A 54 -0.26 -12.93 -9.02
CA ASP A 54 -1.27 -13.93 -9.35
C ASP A 54 -2.27 -14.19 -8.21
N SER A 55 -2.01 -13.67 -7.02
CA SER A 55 -2.95 -13.81 -5.91
C SER A 55 -4.19 -12.95 -6.14
N PRO A 56 -5.40 -13.45 -5.76
CA PRO A 56 -6.64 -12.72 -6.02
C PRO A 56 -6.63 -11.31 -5.46
N GLY A 57 -7.03 -10.35 -6.29
CA GLY A 57 -7.14 -8.94 -5.91
C GLY A 57 -5.85 -8.15 -5.93
N ASN A 58 -4.70 -8.80 -6.01
CA ASN A 58 -3.41 -8.11 -6.06
C ASN A 58 -3.23 -7.39 -7.40
N VAL A 59 -2.51 -6.26 -7.37
CA VAL A 59 -2.33 -5.40 -8.53
C VAL A 59 -0.85 -5.19 -8.81
N ARG A 60 -0.42 -5.57 -10.00
CA ARG A 60 0.95 -5.32 -10.45
C ARG A 60 1.13 -3.85 -10.80
N LEU A 61 2.25 -3.28 -10.35
CA LEU A 61 2.64 -1.91 -10.61
C LEU A 61 3.91 -1.87 -11.44
N GLY A 62 3.85 -1.23 -12.61
CA GLY A 62 5.06 -0.86 -13.33
C GLY A 62 5.81 0.25 -12.61
N ARG A 63 7.09 0.45 -12.93
CA ARG A 63 7.90 1.50 -12.32
C ARG A 63 7.35 2.89 -12.60
N SER A 64 6.80 3.11 -13.77
CA SER A 64 6.20 4.40 -14.14
C SER A 64 4.92 4.69 -13.35
N GLU A 65 4.18 3.67 -12.93
CA GLU A 65 2.97 3.83 -12.13
C GLU A 65 3.30 4.14 -10.67
N SER A 66 4.22 3.37 -10.10
CA SER A 66 4.53 3.45 -8.67
C SER A 66 5.59 4.50 -8.33
N GLY A 67 6.48 4.80 -9.28
CA GLY A 67 7.68 5.61 -9.02
C GLY A 67 8.77 4.85 -8.28
N LEU A 68 8.59 3.55 -8.03
CA LEU A 68 9.59 2.71 -7.37
C LEU A 68 10.64 2.22 -8.38
N ALA A 69 11.84 1.88 -7.89
CA ALA A 69 12.95 1.43 -8.72
C ALA A 69 12.71 0.07 -9.37
N LYS A 70 11.82 -0.74 -8.81
CA LYS A 70 11.50 -2.09 -9.30
C LYS A 70 10.01 -2.24 -9.59
N PRO A 71 9.64 -3.07 -10.59
CA PRO A 71 8.25 -3.52 -10.71
C PRO A 71 7.80 -4.15 -9.40
N SER A 72 6.57 -3.90 -9.02
CA SER A 72 6.07 -4.26 -7.69
C SER A 72 4.63 -4.75 -7.76
N VAL A 73 4.10 -5.17 -6.62
CA VAL A 73 2.72 -5.65 -6.49
C VAL A 73 2.11 -5.04 -5.23
N VAL A 74 0.91 -4.49 -5.36
CA VAL A 74 0.10 -4.14 -4.18
C VAL A 74 -0.50 -5.43 -3.64
N ASN A 75 -0.12 -5.78 -2.41
CA ASN A 75 -0.64 -6.99 -1.76
C ASN A 75 -1.85 -6.61 -0.90
N VAL A 76 -3.04 -6.75 -1.47
CA VAL A 76 -4.29 -6.33 -0.79
C VAL A 76 -4.64 -7.18 0.42
N SER A 77 -4.04 -8.36 0.57
CA SER A 77 -4.23 -9.21 1.76
C SER A 77 -3.32 -8.80 2.92
N GLN A 78 -2.36 -7.91 2.71
CA GLN A 78 -1.50 -7.37 3.76
C GLN A 78 -1.85 -5.90 4.01
N ILE A 79 -2.97 -5.70 4.69
CA ILE A 79 -3.41 -4.38 5.12
C ILE A 79 -2.84 -4.17 6.52
N VAL A 80 -2.17 -3.03 6.72
CA VAL A 80 -1.53 -2.69 7.99
C VAL A 80 -2.02 -1.34 8.48
N THR A 81 -2.08 -1.17 9.78
CA THR A 81 -2.34 0.11 10.42
C THR A 81 -1.04 0.60 11.05
N LEU A 82 -0.60 1.76 10.65
CA LEU A 82 0.69 2.32 11.04
C LEU A 82 0.50 3.68 11.71
N ASP A 83 1.40 4.03 12.63
CA ASP A 83 1.55 5.44 13.02
C ASP A 83 1.94 6.26 11.79
N ARG A 84 1.34 7.44 11.64
CA ARG A 84 1.67 8.34 10.52
C ARG A 84 3.16 8.67 10.47
N GLN A 85 3.81 8.76 11.64
CA GLN A 85 5.25 9.04 11.74
C GLN A 85 6.11 7.99 11.06
N LEU A 86 5.59 6.78 10.83
CA LEU A 86 6.32 5.71 10.15
C LEU A 86 6.35 5.89 8.64
N LEU A 87 5.51 6.76 8.07
CA LEU A 87 5.60 7.14 6.67
C LEU A 87 6.71 8.19 6.52
N THR A 88 7.83 7.80 5.91
CA THR A 88 9.05 8.60 5.91
C THR A 88 9.30 9.38 4.63
N GLN A 89 8.81 8.88 3.49
CA GLN A 89 9.06 9.52 2.20
C GLN A 89 7.93 9.24 1.22
N ARG A 90 7.32 10.31 0.69
CA ARG A 90 6.35 10.18 -0.39
C ARG A 90 7.06 9.83 -1.70
N VAL A 91 6.50 8.89 -2.45
CA VAL A 91 7.02 8.54 -3.78
C VAL A 91 6.17 9.21 -4.86
N ARG A 92 4.93 8.77 -5.05
CA ARG A 92 3.97 9.39 -5.98
C ARG A 92 2.56 8.84 -5.74
N ALA A 93 1.57 9.50 -6.34
CA ALA A 93 0.21 9.00 -6.39
C ALA A 93 0.07 8.01 -7.55
N LEU A 94 -0.66 6.90 -7.33
CA LEU A 94 -0.99 5.98 -8.41
C LEU A 94 -2.00 6.61 -9.38
N PRO A 95 -1.95 6.24 -10.68
CA PRO A 95 -3.00 6.64 -11.61
C PRO A 95 -4.39 6.17 -11.15
N GLY A 96 -5.43 6.93 -11.48
CA GLY A 96 -6.80 6.61 -11.07
C GLY A 96 -7.27 5.24 -11.56
N THR A 97 -6.87 4.83 -12.76
CA THR A 97 -7.19 3.49 -13.29
C THR A 97 -6.58 2.38 -12.44
N THR A 98 -5.33 2.56 -12.01
CA THR A 98 -4.64 1.60 -11.15
C THR A 98 -5.31 1.56 -9.77
N MET A 99 -5.68 2.71 -9.22
CA MET A 99 -6.39 2.75 -7.93
C MET A 99 -7.76 2.07 -7.99
N ARG A 100 -8.48 2.16 -9.10
CA ARG A 100 -9.74 1.43 -9.26
C ARG A 100 -9.52 -0.08 -9.17
N ASN A 101 -8.44 -0.59 -9.76
CA ASN A 101 -8.09 -2.01 -9.65
C ASN A 101 -7.75 -2.40 -8.20
N VAL A 102 -7.04 -1.55 -7.49
CA VAL A 102 -6.76 -1.76 -6.06
C VAL A 102 -8.04 -1.78 -5.26
N ASP A 103 -8.96 -0.85 -5.52
CA ASP A 103 -10.26 -0.79 -4.83
C ASP A 103 -11.05 -2.07 -5.04
N ASP A 104 -11.06 -2.60 -6.26
CA ASP A 104 -11.72 -3.89 -6.56
C ASP A 104 -11.07 -5.03 -5.77
N GLY A 105 -9.74 -5.04 -5.69
CA GLY A 105 -9.00 -6.03 -4.90
C GLY A 105 -9.30 -5.93 -3.40
N LEU A 106 -9.40 -4.72 -2.88
CA LEU A 106 -9.75 -4.50 -1.47
C LEU A 106 -11.18 -4.96 -1.18
N ARG A 107 -12.13 -4.68 -2.07
CA ARG A 107 -13.50 -5.20 -1.94
C ARG A 107 -13.51 -6.71 -1.92
N LEU A 108 -12.73 -7.34 -2.78
CA LEU A 108 -12.64 -8.79 -2.87
C LEU A 108 -12.11 -9.40 -1.56
N VAL A 109 -10.96 -8.92 -1.08
CA VAL A 109 -10.33 -9.50 0.12
C VAL A 109 -11.13 -9.23 1.39
N LEU A 110 -11.81 -8.08 1.46
CA LEU A 110 -12.60 -7.70 2.63
C LEU A 110 -14.07 -8.14 2.55
N GLY A 111 -14.52 -8.64 1.41
CA GLY A 111 -15.89 -9.08 1.23
C GLY A 111 -16.91 -7.94 1.16
N LEU A 112 -16.51 -6.80 0.65
CA LEU A 112 -17.37 -5.61 0.56
C LEU A 112 -18.13 -5.54 -0.75
#